data_e8493323bc82460db5a9153be32feda7
#
_entry.id   e8493323bc82460db5a9153be32feda7
#
_cell.length_a   1.000
_cell.length_b   1.000
_cell.length_c   1.000
_cell.angle_alpha   90.00
_cell.angle_beta   90.00
_cell.angle_gamma   90.00
#
_symmetry.space_group_name_H-M   'P 1'
#
loop_
_entity.id
_entity.type
_entity.pdbx_description
1 polymer ?
#
loop_
_entity_poly.entity_id
_entity_poly.type
_entity_poly.pdbx_seq_one_letter_code
_entity_poly.pdbx_strand_id
1 'polypeptide(L)'
;DFPLQDGKQAEFLELLGGALPDTRAFDGCLKVETFAEEDGKSVLLVEEWESKKHQETYFQWRVETGLVDALAPFVSGPPVTRYYEIRSE
;
A
#
# COMPACT_ATOMS: atom_id res chain seq x y z
N ASP A 1 3.57 4.16 -2.56
CA ASP A 1 4.89 4.35 -1.96
C ASP A 1 4.74 4.94 -0.57
N PHE A 2 5.31 4.25 0.43
CA PHE A 2 5.23 4.65 1.83
C PHE A 2 6.59 5.08 2.32
N PRO A 3 6.85 6.39 2.46
CA PRO A 3 8.08 6.86 3.10
C PRO A 3 8.00 6.54 4.59
N LEU A 4 9.05 5.95 5.15
CA LEU A 4 9.05 5.43 6.52
C LEU A 4 9.99 6.22 7.42
N GLN A 5 9.62 6.30 8.70
CA GLN A 5 10.50 6.77 9.75
C GLN A 5 11.67 5.79 9.92
N ASP A 6 12.81 6.29 10.37
CA ASP A 6 14.01 5.49 10.57
C ASP A 6 13.71 4.27 11.47
N GLY A 7 14.19 3.11 11.03
CA GLY A 7 14.05 1.86 11.77
C GLY A 7 12.67 1.24 11.80
N LYS A 8 11.71 1.74 11.02
CA LYS A 8 10.33 1.26 11.04
C LYS A 8 9.95 0.26 9.95
N GLN A 9 10.86 -0.02 9.01
CA GLN A 9 10.51 -0.87 7.87
C GLN A 9 10.08 -2.28 8.28
N ALA A 10 10.80 -2.93 9.19
CA ALA A 10 10.47 -4.29 9.60
C ALA A 10 9.09 -4.37 10.25
N GLU A 11 8.78 -3.45 11.15
CA GLU A 11 7.48 -3.38 11.80
C GLU A 11 6.36 -3.06 10.80
N PHE A 12 6.65 -2.20 9.82
CA PHE A 12 5.69 -1.86 8.77
C PHE A 12 5.38 -3.07 7.89
N LEU A 13 6.39 -3.86 7.52
CA LEU A 13 6.19 -5.09 6.76
C LEU A 13 5.34 -6.09 7.53
N GLU A 14 5.50 -6.17 8.84
CA GLU A 14 4.66 -7.00 9.70
C GLU A 14 3.21 -6.53 9.68
N LEU A 15 2.98 -5.22 9.77
CA LEU A 15 1.63 -4.64 9.63
C LEU A 15 1.00 -5.03 8.29
N LEU A 16 1.77 -4.92 7.19
CA LEU A 16 1.28 -5.28 5.87
C LEU A 16 0.94 -6.76 5.75
N GLY A 17 1.73 -7.62 6.40
CA GLY A 17 1.44 -9.06 6.43
C GLY A 17 0.07 -9.39 7.00
N GLY A 18 -0.40 -8.60 7.95
CA GLY A 18 -1.74 -8.74 8.51
C GLY A 18 -2.84 -8.05 7.69
N ALA A 19 -2.50 -7.00 6.96
CA ALA A 19 -3.48 -6.18 6.24
C ALA A 19 -3.70 -6.61 4.78
N LEU A 20 -2.66 -7.05 4.09
CA LEU A 20 -2.75 -7.34 2.66
C LEU A 20 -3.64 -8.53 2.28
N PRO A 21 -3.87 -9.55 3.11
CA PRO A 21 -4.89 -10.56 2.79
C PRO A 21 -6.26 -9.94 2.50
N ASP A 22 -6.69 -8.96 3.27
CA ASP A 22 -7.96 -8.26 3.03
C ASP A 22 -7.92 -7.41 1.76
N THR A 23 -6.78 -6.81 1.45
CA THR A 23 -6.58 -6.07 0.21
C THR A 23 -6.74 -6.99 -0.99
N ARG A 24 -6.09 -8.17 -0.95
CA ARG A 24 -6.15 -9.15 -2.04
C ARG A 24 -7.54 -9.72 -2.23
N ALA A 25 -8.33 -9.79 -1.18
CA ALA A 25 -9.71 -10.28 -1.24
C ALA A 25 -10.72 -9.21 -1.64
N PHE A 26 -10.30 -7.95 -1.71
CA PHE A 26 -11.21 -6.86 -2.03
C PHE A 26 -11.66 -6.91 -3.50
N ASP A 27 -12.92 -6.55 -3.74
CA ASP A 27 -13.50 -6.55 -5.08
C ASP A 27 -12.64 -5.75 -6.07
N GLY A 28 -12.26 -6.41 -7.15
CA GLY A 28 -11.47 -5.82 -8.23
C GLY A 28 -9.95 -5.89 -8.04
N CYS A 29 -9.46 -6.38 -6.90
CA CYS A 29 -8.03 -6.55 -6.69
C CYS A 29 -7.55 -7.80 -7.44
N LEU A 30 -6.58 -7.63 -8.33
CA LEU A 30 -6.01 -8.71 -9.14
C LEU A 30 -4.66 -9.16 -8.61
N LYS A 31 -3.85 -8.24 -8.06
CA LYS A 31 -2.49 -8.56 -7.62
C LYS A 31 -1.97 -7.48 -6.68
N VAL A 32 -1.21 -7.89 -5.68
CA VAL A 32 -0.44 -6.98 -4.81
C VAL A 32 0.94 -7.57 -4.61
N GLU A 33 1.97 -6.77 -4.92
CA GLU A 33 3.36 -7.11 -4.65
C GLU A 33 3.99 -6.07 -3.73
N THR A 34 4.78 -6.52 -2.78
CA THR A 34 5.45 -5.67 -1.80
C THR A 34 6.94 -5.61 -2.08
N PHE A 35 7.48 -4.40 -2.15
CA PHE A 35 8.91 -4.16 -2.34
C PHE A 35 9.45 -3.32 -1.20
N ALA A 36 10.48 -3.81 -0.53
CA ALA A 36 11.13 -3.09 0.57
C ALA A 36 12.40 -2.44 0.03
N GLU A 37 12.52 -1.11 0.18
CA GLU A 37 13.72 -0.40 -0.23
C GLU A 37 14.91 -0.88 0.60
N GLU A 38 16.03 -1.14 -0.04
CA GLU A 38 17.20 -1.74 0.64
C GLU A 38 17.76 -0.89 1.78
N ASP A 39 17.63 0.43 1.67
CA ASP A 39 18.10 1.34 2.73
C ASP A 39 17.12 1.44 3.92
N GLY A 40 15.98 0.75 3.86
CA GLY A 40 14.99 0.74 4.92
C GLY A 40 14.08 1.96 4.99
N LYS A 41 14.18 2.89 4.03
CA LYS A 41 13.48 4.18 4.11
C LYS A 41 12.10 4.18 3.48
N SER A 42 11.73 3.15 2.73
CA SER A 42 10.40 3.08 2.13
C SER A 42 9.96 1.65 1.88
N VAL A 43 8.66 1.50 1.65
CA VAL A 43 8.05 0.29 1.12
C VAL A 43 7.16 0.70 -0.04
N LEU A 44 7.26 -0.02 -1.16
CA LEU A 44 6.44 0.19 -2.34
C LEU A 44 5.48 -0.97 -2.50
N LEU A 45 4.20 -0.68 -2.67
CA LEU A 45 3.20 -1.65 -3.09
C LEU A 45 2.90 -1.42 -4.57
N VAL A 46 3.06 -2.46 -5.38
CA VAL A 46 2.64 -2.46 -6.77
C VAL A 46 1.40 -3.32 -6.88
N GLU A 47 0.30 -2.70 -7.30
CA GLU A 47 -1.01 -3.33 -7.29
C GLU A 47 -1.63 -3.32 -8.68
N GLU A 48 -2.36 -4.38 -9.01
CA GLU A 48 -3.16 -4.44 -10.22
C GLU A 48 -4.63 -4.55 -9.82
N TRP A 49 -5.47 -3.71 -10.43
CA TRP A 49 -6.90 -3.64 -10.18
C TRP A 49 -7.67 -3.74 -11.49
N GLU A 50 -8.89 -4.25 -11.43
CA GLU A 50 -9.76 -4.31 -12.61
C GLU A 50 -10.01 -2.94 -13.23
N SER A 51 -10.08 -1.89 -12.39
CA SER A 51 -10.20 -0.51 -12.82
C SER A 51 -9.68 0.43 -11.75
N LYS A 52 -9.38 1.67 -12.13
CA LYS A 52 -9.03 2.72 -11.18
C LYS A 52 -10.14 2.93 -10.14
N LYS A 53 -11.39 2.81 -10.56
CA LYS A 53 -12.56 2.95 -9.69
C LYS A 53 -12.54 1.90 -8.56
N HIS A 54 -12.18 0.66 -8.86
CA HIS A 54 -12.08 -0.39 -7.85
C HIS A 54 -11.03 -0.05 -6.81
N GLN A 55 -9.87 0.46 -7.24
CA GLN A 55 -8.81 0.87 -6.32
C GLN A 55 -9.26 2.06 -5.46
N GLU A 56 -9.91 3.04 -6.04
CA GLU A 56 -10.42 4.20 -5.30
C GLU A 56 -11.45 3.79 -4.25
N THR A 57 -12.34 2.86 -4.59
CA THR A 57 -13.33 2.32 -3.66
C THR A 57 -12.65 1.60 -2.49
N TYR A 58 -11.63 0.80 -2.79
CA TYR A 58 -10.81 0.14 -1.78
C TYR A 58 -10.13 1.15 -0.86
N PHE A 59 -9.48 2.15 -1.45
CA PHE A 59 -8.76 3.17 -0.67
C PHE A 59 -9.70 3.93 0.25
N GLN A 60 -10.88 4.29 -0.23
CA GLN A 60 -11.92 4.95 0.58
C GLN A 60 -12.31 4.08 1.78
N TRP A 61 -12.47 2.78 1.57
CA TRP A 61 -12.75 1.85 2.65
C TRP A 61 -11.64 1.83 3.70
N ARG A 62 -10.37 1.82 3.26
CA ARG A 62 -9.24 1.87 4.18
C ARG A 62 -9.22 3.16 4.99
N VAL A 63 -9.46 4.30 4.35
CA VAL A 63 -9.51 5.59 5.04
C VAL A 63 -10.61 5.59 6.09
N GLU A 64 -11.80 5.12 5.72
CA GLU A 64 -12.96 5.04 6.64
C GLU A 64 -12.72 4.09 7.81
N THR A 65 -11.88 3.08 7.65
CA THR A 65 -11.60 2.09 8.68
C THR A 65 -10.28 2.33 9.43
N GLY A 66 -9.69 3.52 9.33
CA GLY A 66 -8.60 3.94 10.18
C GLY A 66 -7.21 3.90 9.58
N LEU A 67 -7.07 3.94 8.25
CA LEU A 67 -5.76 3.88 7.58
C LEU A 67 -4.80 4.96 8.08
N VAL A 68 -5.27 6.20 8.19
CA VAL A 68 -4.40 7.33 8.58
C VAL A 68 -3.78 7.09 9.95
N ASP A 69 -4.60 6.67 10.92
CA ASP A 69 -4.13 6.39 12.28
C ASP A 69 -3.20 5.17 12.31
N ALA A 70 -3.50 4.15 11.49
CA ALA A 70 -2.68 2.95 11.42
C ALA A 70 -1.29 3.24 10.83
N LEU A 71 -1.18 4.17 9.87
CA LEU A 71 0.07 4.53 9.22
C LEU A 71 0.93 5.51 10.04
N ALA A 72 0.30 6.35 10.85
CA ALA A 72 0.97 7.45 11.56
C ALA A 72 2.26 7.03 12.31
N PRO A 73 2.30 5.88 13.03
CA PRO A 73 3.53 5.49 13.73
C PRO A 73 4.69 5.10 12.81
N PHE A 74 4.43 4.84 11.54
CA PHE A 74 5.42 4.26 10.63
C PHE A 74 5.94 5.22 9.58
N VAL A 75 5.08 6.10 9.06
CA VAL A 75 5.45 6.94 7.91
C VAL A 75 6.15 8.23 8.34
N SER A 76 7.09 8.69 7.49
CA SER A 76 7.77 9.97 7.66
C SER A 76 7.07 11.11 6.93
N GLY A 77 6.09 10.78 6.09
CA GLY A 77 5.31 11.73 5.31
C GLY A 77 4.14 11.02 4.66
N PRO A 78 3.30 11.74 3.90
CA PRO A 78 2.14 11.13 3.27
C PRO A 78 2.56 10.10 2.22
N PRO A 79 1.87 8.94 2.16
CA PRO A 79 2.06 8.00 1.07
C PRO A 79 1.75 8.64 -0.28
N VAL A 80 2.47 8.19 -1.31
CA VAL A 80 2.27 8.69 -2.68
C VAL A 80 1.62 7.59 -3.51
N THR A 81 0.49 7.90 -4.13
CA THR A 81 -0.21 6.99 -5.03
C THR A 81 -0.03 7.47 -6.47
N ARG A 82 0.39 6.56 -7.34
CA ARG A 82 0.52 6.82 -8.78
C ARG A 82 -0.21 5.73 -9.53
N TYR A 83 -0.82 6.12 -10.64
CA TYR A 83 -1.56 5.19 -11.51
C TYR A 83 -0.79 4.99 -12.80
N TYR A 84 -0.65 3.73 -13.21
CA TYR A 84 0.10 3.35 -14.40
C TYR A 84 -0.77 2.45 -15.27
N GLU A 85 -0.62 2.58 -16.58
CA GLU A 85 -1.21 1.64 -17.52
C GLU A 85 -0.23 0.50 -17.77
N ILE A 86 -0.76 -0.73 -17.89
CA ILE A 86 0.05 -1.86 -18.33
C ILE A 86 0.25 -1.73 -19.83
N ARG A 87 1.50 -1.77 -20.26
CA ARG A 87 1.87 -1.60 -21.68
C ARG A 87 2.59 -2.85 -22.18
N SER A 88 2.62 -3.03 -23.50
CA SER A 88 3.24 -4.19 -24.14
C SER A 88 4.62 -3.91 -24.72
N GLU A 89 5.11 -2.69 -24.65
CA GLU A 89 6.42 -2.27 -25.18
C GLU A 89 7.59 -2.92 -24.45
#